data_ea7b70106482d23f2de2e913faa5dc96
#
_entry.id   ea7b70106482d23f2de2e913faa5dc96
#
_cell.length_a   1.000
_cell.length_b   1.000
_cell.length_c   1.000
_cell.angle_alpha   90.00
_cell.angle_beta   90.00
_cell.angle_gamma   90.00
#
_symmetry.space_group_name_H-M   'P 1'
#
loop_
_entity.id
_entity.type
_entity.pdbx_description
1 polymer ?
#
loop_
_entity_poly.entity_id
_entity_poly.type
_entity_poly.pdbx_seq_one_letter_code
_entity_poly.pdbx_strand_id
1 'polypeptide(L)'
;MFSIIKPFTSRENGLIIAEIHDLLQHEMNIGQPIRFAYFIFNKSQDEKPVIYSNYPKDWVEKYMKNELYKQDPVLLVASQKIMSFPWHKNYFKKTKRQKSNIFIQSSEYNITRGYTFPLHDYENNLAMLSLYTESDPDLLMKCISDHEDRLYLLFLSIHNRFLAEKTQQTNKLHAKVEKRLTSREIEALHWASIGKTYREIAIIMGITESTVKFHIGNLIVKLDVINAKHAIKKATDLHLLNFNE
;
A
#
# COMPACT_ATOMS: atom_id res chain seq x y z
N MET A 1 -10.20 -12.62 4.91
CA MET A 1 -8.90 -11.95 4.83
C MET A 1 -8.33 -12.20 3.44
N PHE A 2 -8.70 -11.40 2.47
CA PHE A 2 -8.20 -11.58 1.09
C PHE A 2 -7.72 -10.22 0.62
N SER A 3 -6.39 -10.06 0.58
CA SER A 3 -5.77 -9.01 -0.19
C SER A 3 -6.22 -9.19 -1.64
N ILE A 4 -6.99 -8.24 -2.18
CA ILE A 4 -7.53 -8.28 -3.55
C ILE A 4 -6.38 -8.21 -4.56
N ILE A 5 -5.25 -7.70 -4.15
CA ILE A 5 -4.02 -7.60 -4.94
C ILE A 5 -3.06 -8.66 -4.39
N LYS A 6 -2.82 -9.71 -5.19
CA LYS A 6 -1.69 -10.59 -4.89
C LYS A 6 -0.43 -9.73 -4.95
N PRO A 7 0.42 -9.79 -3.91
CA PRO A 7 1.75 -9.21 -4.05
C PRO A 7 2.38 -9.81 -5.32
N PHE A 8 3.12 -9.00 -6.05
CA PHE A 8 3.88 -9.47 -7.21
C PHE A 8 4.59 -10.77 -6.86
N THR A 9 4.75 -11.65 -7.84
CA THR A 9 5.51 -12.89 -7.62
C THR A 9 6.92 -12.56 -7.12
N SER A 10 7.59 -13.48 -6.44
CA SER A 10 8.95 -13.26 -5.95
C SER A 10 9.91 -12.80 -7.06
N ARG A 11 9.68 -13.25 -8.30
CA ARG A 11 10.47 -12.86 -9.48
C ARG A 11 10.16 -11.42 -9.92
N GLU A 12 8.89 -11.03 -9.94
CA GLU A 12 8.46 -9.66 -10.28
C GLU A 12 8.96 -8.66 -9.23
N ASN A 13 8.87 -9.00 -7.94
CA ASN A 13 9.41 -8.19 -6.85
C ASN A 13 10.92 -7.97 -7.01
N GLY A 14 11.68 -9.00 -7.38
CA GLY A 14 13.11 -8.91 -7.61
C GLY A 14 13.46 -7.93 -8.75
N LEU A 15 12.69 -7.95 -9.84
CA LEU A 15 12.88 -7.04 -10.98
C LEU A 15 12.59 -5.58 -10.60
N ILE A 16 11.50 -5.34 -9.87
CA ILE A 16 11.15 -4.00 -9.39
C ILE A 16 12.23 -3.45 -8.44
N ILE A 17 12.70 -4.27 -7.50
CA ILE A 17 13.77 -3.86 -6.57
C ILE A 17 15.06 -3.52 -7.33
N ALA A 18 15.45 -4.33 -8.31
CA ALA A 18 16.63 -4.06 -9.12
C ALA A 18 16.49 -2.75 -9.91
N GLU A 19 15.34 -2.52 -10.52
CA GLU A 19 15.06 -1.31 -11.29
C GLU A 19 15.12 -0.05 -10.41
N ILE A 20 14.46 -0.07 -9.24
CA ILE A 20 14.51 1.06 -8.30
C ILE A 20 15.94 1.31 -7.84
N HIS A 21 16.70 0.26 -7.56
CA HIS A 21 18.10 0.37 -7.17
C HIS A 21 18.93 1.05 -8.26
N ASP A 22 18.79 0.61 -9.51
CA ASP A 22 19.57 1.14 -10.64
C ASP A 22 19.24 2.62 -10.92
N LEU A 23 17.95 2.98 -10.83
CA LEU A 23 17.50 4.37 -10.96
C LEU A 23 18.09 5.26 -9.86
N LEU A 24 18.09 4.81 -8.61
CA LEU A 24 18.68 5.55 -7.48
C LEU A 24 20.18 5.68 -7.60
N GLN A 25 20.87 4.60 -7.97
CA GLN A 25 22.33 4.63 -8.19
C GLN A 25 22.73 5.58 -9.30
N HIS A 26 21.98 5.58 -10.43
CA HIS A 26 22.22 6.46 -11.54
C HIS A 26 22.00 7.93 -11.16
N GLU A 27 20.89 8.25 -10.47
CA GLU A 27 20.56 9.63 -10.09
C GLU A 27 21.54 10.19 -9.07
N MET A 28 21.91 9.39 -8.07
CA MET A 28 22.76 9.86 -6.99
C MET A 28 24.25 9.80 -7.31
N ASN A 29 24.68 8.85 -8.12
CA ASN A 29 26.07 8.66 -8.60
C ASN A 29 27.18 8.85 -7.53
N ILE A 30 26.94 8.39 -6.31
CA ILE A 30 27.85 8.63 -5.16
C ILE A 30 28.97 7.59 -5.01
N GLY A 31 29.07 6.64 -5.93
CA GLY A 31 30.13 5.63 -5.91
C GLY A 31 30.10 4.64 -4.73
N GLN A 32 29.03 4.63 -3.96
CA GLN A 32 28.81 3.72 -2.84
C GLN A 32 27.45 3.05 -2.91
N PRO A 33 27.27 1.85 -2.33
CA PRO A 33 25.99 1.16 -2.32
C PRO A 33 24.91 1.95 -1.55
N ILE A 34 23.77 2.17 -2.22
CA ILE A 34 22.58 2.76 -1.59
C ILE A 34 21.62 1.65 -1.23
N ARG A 35 21.15 1.66 0.00
CA ARG A 35 20.05 0.84 0.48
C ARG A 35 18.77 1.65 0.47
N PHE A 36 17.69 1.05 -0.01
CA PHE A 36 16.38 1.69 -0.06
C PHE A 36 15.27 0.77 0.45
N ALA A 37 14.23 1.40 0.97
CA ALA A 37 12.93 0.77 1.21
C ALA A 37 11.83 1.66 0.64
N TYR A 38 11.16 1.16 -0.40
CA TYR A 38 9.92 1.73 -0.90
C TYR A 38 8.77 1.01 -0.22
N PHE A 39 8.06 1.73 0.62
CA PHE A 39 7.02 1.21 1.52
C PHE A 39 5.70 1.91 1.22
N ILE A 40 4.61 1.13 1.14
CA ILE A 40 3.27 1.64 0.85
C ILE A 40 2.30 1.07 1.86
N PHE A 41 1.54 1.96 2.49
CA PHE A 41 0.56 1.65 3.51
C PHE A 41 -0.74 2.41 3.26
N ASN A 42 -1.88 1.71 3.16
CA ASN A 42 -3.19 2.37 3.06
C ASN A 42 -3.68 2.79 4.44
N LYS A 43 -3.97 4.08 4.61
CA LYS A 43 -4.36 4.66 5.91
C LYS A 43 -5.77 4.29 6.36
N SER A 44 -6.64 3.86 5.44
CA SER A 44 -8.05 3.51 5.71
C SER A 44 -8.29 2.02 5.86
N GLN A 45 -7.34 1.18 5.48
CA GLN A 45 -7.50 -0.26 5.42
C GLN A 45 -6.56 -0.92 6.43
N ASP A 46 -7.05 -1.94 7.13
CA ASP A 46 -6.22 -2.78 8.01
C ASP A 46 -5.50 -3.87 7.18
N GLU A 47 -4.92 -3.44 6.05
CA GLU A 47 -4.14 -4.30 5.17
C GLU A 47 -2.66 -4.22 5.53
N LYS A 48 -1.95 -5.34 5.27
CA LYS A 48 -0.50 -5.35 5.45
C LYS A 48 0.14 -4.41 4.42
N PRO A 49 1.13 -3.62 4.84
CA PRO A 49 1.86 -2.76 3.93
C PRO A 49 2.60 -3.58 2.85
N VAL A 50 2.83 -2.94 1.71
CA VAL A 50 3.69 -3.45 0.65
C VAL A 50 5.07 -2.85 0.82
N ILE A 51 6.12 -3.65 0.67
CA ILE A 51 7.51 -3.20 0.76
C ILE A 51 8.35 -3.77 -0.38
N TYR A 52 9.06 -2.90 -1.09
CA TYR A 52 10.12 -3.23 -2.04
C TYR A 52 11.42 -2.66 -1.50
N SER A 53 12.39 -3.53 -1.20
CA SER A 53 13.57 -3.10 -0.47
C SER A 53 14.78 -3.96 -0.78
N ASN A 54 15.96 -3.35 -0.81
CA ASN A 54 17.26 -4.02 -0.80
C ASN A 54 17.94 -3.96 0.58
N TYR A 55 17.20 -3.62 1.63
CA TYR A 55 17.65 -3.74 3.03
C TYR A 55 18.01 -5.21 3.35
N PRO A 56 18.79 -5.47 4.42
CA PRO A 56 19.05 -6.83 4.86
C PRO A 56 17.76 -7.63 4.99
N LYS A 57 17.73 -8.80 4.32
CA LYS A 57 16.53 -9.62 4.20
C LYS A 57 15.95 -10.01 5.55
N ASP A 58 16.81 -10.42 6.50
CA ASP A 58 16.41 -10.81 7.84
C ASP A 58 15.75 -9.66 8.61
N TRP A 59 16.22 -8.41 8.36
CA TRP A 59 15.57 -7.23 8.93
C TRP A 59 14.17 -7.02 8.37
N VAL A 60 14.02 -7.08 7.04
CA VAL A 60 12.72 -6.91 6.38
C VAL A 60 11.72 -7.97 6.85
N GLU A 61 12.14 -9.23 6.93
CA GLU A 61 11.31 -10.32 7.44
C GLU A 61 10.90 -10.09 8.90
N LYS A 62 11.85 -9.74 9.78
CA LYS A 62 11.60 -9.41 11.19
C LYS A 62 10.62 -8.23 11.32
N TYR A 63 10.84 -7.16 10.53
CA TYR A 63 10.03 -5.95 10.53
C TYR A 63 8.57 -6.25 10.15
N MET A 64 8.35 -7.01 9.09
CA MET A 64 7.03 -7.38 8.61
C MET A 64 6.33 -8.40 9.49
N LYS A 65 7.05 -9.44 9.94
CA LYS A 65 6.50 -10.52 10.79
C LYS A 65 6.02 -10.01 12.15
N ASN A 66 6.79 -9.10 12.76
CA ASN A 66 6.48 -8.52 14.06
C ASN A 66 5.65 -7.23 13.97
N GLU A 67 5.19 -6.87 12.78
CA GLU A 67 4.39 -5.66 12.51
C GLU A 67 5.04 -4.37 13.08
N LEU A 68 6.38 -4.29 13.02
CA LEU A 68 7.12 -3.17 13.59
C LEU A 68 6.74 -1.83 12.97
N TYR A 69 6.21 -1.83 11.75
CA TYR A 69 5.67 -0.64 11.07
C TYR A 69 4.58 0.07 11.88
N LYS A 70 3.82 -0.64 12.73
CA LYS A 70 2.80 -0.01 13.60
C LYS A 70 3.38 0.91 14.67
N GLN A 71 4.66 0.74 14.99
CA GLN A 71 5.37 1.48 16.04
C GLN A 71 6.60 2.23 15.52
N ASP A 72 6.83 2.19 14.20
CA ASP A 72 7.99 2.83 13.58
C ASP A 72 7.87 4.36 13.66
N PRO A 73 8.79 5.03 14.39
CA PRO A 73 8.76 6.47 14.52
C PRO A 73 8.99 7.19 13.20
N VAL A 74 9.71 6.59 12.23
CA VAL A 74 9.89 7.15 10.88
C VAL A 74 8.56 7.18 10.17
N LEU A 75 7.81 6.08 10.19
CA LEU A 75 6.49 5.97 9.57
C LEU A 75 5.47 6.89 10.24
N LEU A 76 5.49 6.98 11.58
CA LEU A 76 4.62 7.87 12.34
C LEU A 76 4.88 9.35 12.04
N VAL A 77 6.13 9.75 11.78
CA VAL A 77 6.47 11.11 11.36
C VAL A 77 6.09 11.33 9.91
N ALA A 78 6.39 10.38 9.02
CA ALA A 78 6.05 10.45 7.60
C ALA A 78 4.53 10.62 7.38
N SER A 79 3.70 9.97 8.22
CA SER A 79 2.23 10.09 8.13
C SER A 79 1.70 11.51 8.40
N GLN A 80 2.54 12.40 8.96
CA GLN A 80 2.19 13.78 9.33
C GLN A 80 3.04 14.82 8.59
N LYS A 81 3.88 14.40 7.65
CA LYS A 81 4.76 15.28 6.87
C LYS A 81 4.53 15.11 5.38
N ILE A 82 4.74 16.20 4.64
CA ILE A 82 4.79 16.23 3.18
C ILE A 82 6.24 16.27 2.70
N MET A 83 7.09 17.02 3.43
CA MET A 83 8.50 17.19 3.08
C MET A 83 9.34 16.03 3.62
N SER A 84 10.38 15.71 2.88
CA SER A 84 11.42 14.77 3.26
C SER A 84 12.11 15.14 4.58
N PHE A 85 12.69 14.18 5.24
CA PHE A 85 13.36 14.41 6.51
C PHE A 85 14.45 13.37 6.78
N PRO A 86 15.56 13.79 7.43
CA PRO A 86 16.55 12.86 7.95
C PRO A 86 16.01 12.14 9.19
N TRP A 87 16.51 10.93 9.42
CA TRP A 87 16.18 10.19 10.63
C TRP A 87 17.42 9.50 11.23
N HIS A 88 17.48 9.49 12.55
CA HIS A 88 18.44 8.76 13.35
C HIS A 88 17.90 8.62 14.78
N LYS A 89 18.50 7.77 15.59
CA LYS A 89 18.05 7.50 16.96
C LYS A 89 17.76 8.77 17.81
N ASN A 90 18.57 9.79 17.66
CA ASN A 90 18.44 11.02 18.46
C ASN A 90 17.37 12.00 17.90
N TYR A 91 17.00 11.89 16.63
CA TYR A 91 15.97 12.74 16.00
C TYR A 91 14.63 12.62 16.73
N PHE A 92 14.28 11.41 17.20
CA PHE A 92 13.01 11.11 17.85
C PHE A 92 13.02 11.24 19.38
N LYS A 93 14.18 11.46 20.02
CA LYS A 93 14.28 11.59 21.49
C LYS A 93 13.44 12.70 22.09
N LYS A 94 13.17 13.77 21.32
CA LYS A 94 12.38 14.93 21.77
C LYS A 94 10.86 14.70 21.68
N THR A 95 10.41 13.64 21.04
CA THR A 95 8.98 13.32 20.92
C THR A 95 8.60 12.31 22.00
N LYS A 96 7.44 12.50 22.66
CA LYS A 96 6.90 11.55 23.67
C LYS A 96 6.66 10.12 23.11
N ARG A 97 7.00 9.86 21.85
CA ARG A 97 6.85 8.61 21.10
C ARG A 97 8.04 7.65 21.24
N GLN A 98 8.90 7.87 22.21
CA GLN A 98 10.21 7.21 22.43
C GLN A 98 10.14 5.74 22.92
N LYS A 99 8.98 5.09 22.93
CA LYS A 99 8.85 3.70 23.41
C LYS A 99 9.23 2.63 22.38
N SER A 100 9.60 3.01 21.16
CA SER A 100 9.94 2.03 20.13
C SER A 100 11.41 1.62 20.22
N ASN A 101 11.65 0.32 20.41
CA ASN A 101 12.99 -0.28 20.36
C ASN A 101 13.50 -0.51 18.92
N ILE A 102 12.85 0.07 17.91
CA ILE A 102 13.16 -0.19 16.50
C ILE A 102 14.60 0.20 16.19
N PHE A 103 15.07 1.38 16.62
CA PHE A 103 16.44 1.80 16.36
C PHE A 103 17.50 0.93 17.07
N ILE A 104 17.15 0.28 18.17
CA ILE A 104 18.04 -0.70 18.81
C ILE A 104 18.10 -1.95 17.95
N GLN A 105 16.95 -2.45 17.49
CA GLN A 105 16.87 -3.63 16.68
C GLN A 105 17.44 -3.43 15.27
N SER A 106 17.20 -2.26 14.64
CA SER A 106 17.72 -1.95 13.30
C SER A 106 19.24 -1.73 13.31
N SER A 107 19.81 -1.28 14.43
CA SER A 107 21.26 -1.11 14.56
C SER A 107 22.03 -2.44 14.50
N GLU A 108 21.40 -3.57 14.84
CA GLU A 108 21.95 -4.92 14.64
C GLU A 108 22.20 -5.23 13.16
N TYR A 109 21.56 -4.50 12.27
CA TYR A 109 21.63 -4.61 10.81
C TYR A 109 22.31 -3.38 10.16
N ASN A 110 23.05 -2.58 10.94
CA ASN A 110 23.70 -1.34 10.51
C ASN A 110 22.73 -0.24 10.00
N ILE A 111 21.44 -0.36 10.30
CA ILE A 111 20.43 0.64 9.93
C ILE A 111 20.30 1.63 11.09
N THR A 112 21.13 2.67 11.08
CA THR A 112 21.24 3.62 12.20
C THR A 112 20.77 5.02 11.90
N ARG A 113 20.89 5.45 10.64
CA ARG A 113 20.43 6.75 10.14
C ARG A 113 20.16 6.70 8.64
N GLY A 114 19.28 7.58 8.18
CA GLY A 114 18.92 7.69 6.77
C GLY A 114 18.03 8.89 6.51
N TYR A 115 17.37 8.86 5.36
CA TYR A 115 16.51 9.93 4.88
C TYR A 115 15.24 9.35 4.31
N THR A 116 14.09 10.02 4.52
CA THR A 116 12.79 9.54 4.04
C THR A 116 12.05 10.62 3.29
N PHE A 117 11.54 10.24 2.14
CA PHE A 117 10.62 11.01 1.30
C PHE A 117 9.21 10.45 1.50
N PRO A 118 8.28 11.18 2.14
CA PRO A 118 6.89 10.79 2.26
C PRO A 118 6.08 11.26 1.05
N LEU A 119 5.04 10.49 0.70
CA LEU A 119 4.07 10.83 -0.34
C LEU A 119 2.68 10.35 0.09
N HIS A 120 1.71 11.25 0.05
CA HIS A 120 0.30 10.94 0.30
C HIS A 120 -0.44 10.98 -1.03
N ASP A 121 -0.98 9.86 -1.46
CA ASP A 121 -1.68 9.77 -2.73
C ASP A 121 -3.21 9.92 -2.61
N TYR A 122 -3.87 9.98 -3.75
CA TYR A 122 -5.33 10.14 -3.86
C TYR A 122 -6.11 8.87 -3.45
N GLU A 123 -5.47 7.71 -3.38
CA GLU A 123 -6.06 6.47 -2.88
C GLU A 123 -5.95 6.33 -1.35
N ASN A 124 -5.55 7.42 -0.67
CA ASN A 124 -5.31 7.45 0.77
C ASN A 124 -4.16 6.54 1.25
N ASN A 125 -3.18 6.28 0.38
CA ASN A 125 -1.95 5.62 0.82
C ASN A 125 -0.95 6.64 1.38
N LEU A 126 -0.11 6.15 2.29
CA LEU A 126 1.17 6.73 2.59
C LEU A 126 2.22 5.87 1.88
N ALA A 127 2.88 6.43 0.89
CA ALA A 127 4.07 5.86 0.29
C ALA A 127 5.31 6.53 0.87
N MET A 128 6.39 5.78 1.05
CA MET A 128 7.66 6.30 1.56
C MET A 128 8.81 5.70 0.77
N LEU A 129 9.77 6.54 0.41
CA LEU A 129 11.08 6.10 -0.04
C LEU A 129 12.10 6.44 1.03
N SER A 130 12.63 5.43 1.71
CA SER A 130 13.67 5.59 2.73
C SER A 130 15.01 5.12 2.20
N LEU A 131 16.04 5.95 2.39
CA LEU A 131 17.39 5.70 1.91
C LEU A 131 18.36 5.64 3.07
N TYR A 132 19.31 4.69 3.03
CA TYR A 132 20.49 4.69 3.90
C TYR A 132 21.70 4.06 3.20
N THR A 133 22.86 4.22 3.79
CA THR A 133 24.09 3.52 3.39
C THR A 133 24.84 3.03 4.62
N GLU A 134 25.60 1.96 4.43
CA GLU A 134 26.49 1.42 5.46
C GLU A 134 27.90 2.03 5.39
N SER A 135 28.24 2.69 4.26
CA SER A 135 29.59 3.19 3.98
C SER A 135 29.80 4.61 4.54
N ASP A 136 29.32 5.63 3.85
CA ASP A 136 29.46 7.04 4.24
C ASP A 136 28.09 7.74 4.30
N PRO A 137 27.46 7.75 5.47
CA PRO A 137 26.16 8.41 5.62
C PRO A 137 26.20 9.94 5.48
N ASP A 138 27.34 10.61 5.69
CA ASP A 138 27.44 12.06 5.52
C ASP A 138 27.50 12.41 4.03
N LEU A 139 28.21 11.63 3.24
CA LEU A 139 28.19 11.74 1.77
C LEU A 139 26.78 11.49 1.22
N LEU A 140 26.06 10.51 1.76
CA LEU A 140 24.66 10.27 1.39
C LEU A 140 23.77 11.49 1.68
N MET A 141 23.88 12.09 2.87
CA MET A 141 23.09 13.28 3.24
C MET A 141 23.39 14.46 2.34
N LYS A 142 24.68 14.69 2.01
CA LYS A 142 25.08 15.74 1.09
C LYS A 142 24.49 15.51 -0.31
N CYS A 143 24.64 14.30 -0.83
CA CYS A 143 24.10 13.95 -2.15
C CYS A 143 22.58 14.12 -2.22
N ILE A 144 21.84 13.70 -1.17
CA ILE A 144 20.40 13.92 -1.09
C ILE A 144 20.09 15.42 -1.11
N SER A 145 20.81 16.24 -0.36
CA SER A 145 20.61 17.70 -0.34
C SER A 145 20.84 18.33 -1.70
N ASP A 146 21.84 17.84 -2.43
CA ASP A 146 22.22 18.37 -3.77
C ASP A 146 21.24 17.92 -4.88
N HIS A 147 20.48 16.83 -4.68
CA HIS A 147 19.59 16.21 -5.69
C HIS A 147 18.16 15.99 -5.17
N GLU A 148 17.74 16.66 -4.14
CA GLU A 148 16.47 16.40 -3.46
C GLU A 148 15.25 16.52 -4.38
N ASP A 149 15.22 17.51 -5.24
CA ASP A 149 14.18 17.75 -6.24
C ASP A 149 14.08 16.58 -7.25
N ARG A 150 15.21 16.10 -7.75
CA ARG A 150 15.27 14.98 -8.69
C ARG A 150 14.86 13.67 -8.03
N LEU A 151 15.28 13.46 -6.79
CA LEU A 151 14.86 12.29 -6.00
C LEU A 151 13.35 12.28 -5.73
N TYR A 152 12.74 13.46 -5.51
CA TYR A 152 11.29 13.57 -5.44
C TYR A 152 10.62 13.20 -6.77
N LEU A 153 11.09 13.72 -7.89
CA LEU A 153 10.54 13.40 -9.21
C LEU A 153 10.70 11.92 -9.54
N LEU A 154 11.84 11.34 -9.21
CA LEU A 154 12.08 9.92 -9.35
C LEU A 154 11.11 9.10 -8.50
N PHE A 155 10.94 9.46 -7.23
CA PHE A 155 10.01 8.78 -6.33
C PHE A 155 8.56 8.89 -6.82
N LEU A 156 8.13 10.06 -7.28
CA LEU A 156 6.80 10.25 -7.90
C LEU A 156 6.62 9.33 -9.12
N SER A 157 7.63 9.21 -9.97
CA SER A 157 7.59 8.34 -11.14
C SER A 157 7.45 6.86 -10.77
N ILE A 158 8.21 6.41 -9.76
CA ILE A 158 8.13 5.05 -9.21
C ILE A 158 6.73 4.79 -8.66
N HIS A 159 6.20 5.73 -7.87
CA HIS A 159 4.88 5.58 -7.26
C HIS A 159 3.74 5.60 -8.28
N ASN A 160 3.79 6.51 -9.26
CA ASN A 160 2.82 6.56 -10.34
C ASN A 160 2.77 5.25 -11.16
N ARG A 161 3.94 4.67 -11.42
CA ARG A 161 4.01 3.36 -12.08
C ARG A 161 3.39 2.25 -11.23
N PHE A 162 3.66 2.23 -9.93
CA PHE A 162 3.03 1.29 -9.00
C PHE A 162 1.50 1.41 -9.04
N LEU A 163 0.95 2.62 -9.00
CA LEU A 163 -0.49 2.85 -9.07
C LEU A 163 -1.08 2.38 -10.42
N ALA A 164 -0.40 2.64 -11.53
CA ALA A 164 -0.83 2.18 -12.85
C ALA A 164 -0.87 0.64 -12.94
N GLU A 165 0.14 -0.04 -12.44
CA GLU A 165 0.19 -1.51 -12.40
C GLU A 165 -0.90 -2.10 -11.49
N LYS A 166 -1.13 -1.47 -10.32
CA LYS A 166 -2.23 -1.82 -9.39
C LYS A 166 -3.59 -1.69 -10.10
N THR A 167 -3.81 -0.59 -10.78
CA THR A 167 -5.05 -0.34 -11.54
C THR A 167 -5.26 -1.39 -12.64
N GLN A 168 -4.22 -1.75 -13.38
CA GLN A 168 -4.31 -2.81 -14.39
C GLN A 168 -4.67 -4.18 -13.79
N GLN A 169 -4.10 -4.53 -12.64
CA GLN A 169 -4.43 -5.77 -11.94
C GLN A 169 -5.88 -5.76 -11.46
N THR A 170 -6.32 -4.64 -10.89
CA THR A 170 -7.71 -4.45 -10.46
C THR A 170 -8.68 -4.58 -11.63
N ASN A 171 -8.41 -3.95 -12.77
CA ASN A 171 -9.24 -4.03 -13.96
C ASN A 171 -9.31 -5.45 -14.53
N LYS A 172 -8.21 -6.20 -14.54
CA LYS A 172 -8.21 -7.62 -14.96
C LYS A 172 -9.06 -8.48 -14.02
N LEU A 173 -8.99 -8.22 -12.72
CA LEU A 173 -9.80 -8.93 -11.73
C LEU A 173 -11.29 -8.55 -11.86
N HIS A 174 -11.59 -7.26 -12.04
CA HIS A 174 -12.92 -6.74 -12.33
C HIS A 174 -13.57 -7.49 -13.50
N ALA A 175 -12.93 -7.48 -14.68
CA ALA A 175 -13.44 -8.15 -15.86
C ALA A 175 -13.68 -9.67 -15.66
N LYS A 176 -12.84 -10.32 -14.84
CA LYS A 176 -12.99 -11.74 -14.50
C LYS A 176 -14.19 -11.97 -13.56
N VAL A 177 -14.41 -11.09 -12.62
CA VAL A 177 -15.50 -11.18 -11.62
C VAL A 177 -16.83 -10.80 -12.29
N GLU A 178 -16.87 -9.72 -13.05
CA GLU A 178 -18.05 -9.23 -13.76
C GLU A 178 -18.67 -10.32 -14.66
N LYS A 179 -17.86 -11.05 -15.41
CA LYS A 179 -18.30 -12.18 -16.24
C LYS A 179 -18.98 -13.33 -15.45
N ARG A 180 -18.82 -13.38 -14.14
CA ARG A 180 -19.43 -14.39 -13.27
C ARG A 180 -20.75 -13.93 -12.64
N LEU A 181 -20.98 -12.63 -12.60
CA LEU A 181 -22.15 -12.04 -11.98
C LEU A 181 -23.29 -11.88 -13.02
N THR A 182 -24.51 -12.14 -12.58
CA THR A 182 -25.69 -11.85 -13.40
C THR A 182 -26.13 -10.40 -13.20
N SER A 183 -26.86 -9.82 -14.16
CA SER A 183 -27.39 -8.45 -14.04
C SER A 183 -28.25 -8.29 -12.77
N ARG A 184 -29.03 -9.31 -12.38
CA ARG A 184 -29.87 -9.28 -11.19
C ARG A 184 -29.06 -9.32 -9.88
N GLU A 185 -27.93 -9.98 -9.87
CA GLU A 185 -27.00 -9.98 -8.73
C GLU A 185 -26.34 -8.61 -8.58
N ILE A 186 -25.90 -8.00 -9.68
CA ILE A 186 -25.31 -6.65 -9.68
C ILE A 186 -26.35 -5.62 -9.22
N GLU A 187 -27.58 -5.69 -9.73
CA GLU A 187 -28.68 -4.81 -9.34
C GLU A 187 -29.01 -4.92 -7.86
N ALA A 188 -29.14 -6.14 -7.31
CA ALA A 188 -29.36 -6.36 -5.88
C ALA A 188 -28.22 -5.81 -5.02
N LEU A 189 -26.97 -5.99 -5.47
CA LEU A 189 -25.78 -5.47 -4.79
C LEU A 189 -25.75 -3.95 -4.82
N HIS A 190 -26.10 -3.32 -5.94
CA HIS A 190 -26.20 -1.87 -6.07
C HIS A 190 -27.15 -1.29 -5.02
N TRP A 191 -28.38 -1.77 -4.95
CA TRP A 191 -29.37 -1.29 -3.96
C TRP A 191 -28.93 -1.55 -2.52
N ALA A 192 -28.29 -2.69 -2.24
CA ALA A 192 -27.73 -2.98 -0.93
C ALA A 192 -26.59 -2.02 -0.56
N SER A 193 -25.77 -1.59 -1.53
CA SER A 193 -24.63 -0.68 -1.30
C SER A 193 -25.07 0.74 -0.91
N ILE A 194 -26.23 1.19 -1.38
CA ILE A 194 -26.85 2.47 -0.97
C ILE A 194 -27.72 2.35 0.29
N GLY A 195 -27.67 1.20 0.97
CA GLY A 195 -28.31 1.01 2.27
C GLY A 195 -29.76 0.55 2.24
N LYS A 196 -30.30 0.11 1.08
CA LYS A 196 -31.66 -0.43 1.00
C LYS A 196 -31.78 -1.77 1.74
N THR A 197 -32.87 -1.95 2.46
CA THR A 197 -33.24 -3.24 3.07
C THR A 197 -33.66 -4.25 2.00
N TYR A 198 -33.59 -5.54 2.30
CA TYR A 198 -34.03 -6.58 1.34
C TYR A 198 -35.48 -6.44 0.94
N ARG A 199 -36.33 -5.94 1.82
CA ARG A 199 -37.74 -5.65 1.52
C ARG A 199 -37.86 -4.51 0.53
N GLU A 200 -37.14 -3.41 0.70
CA GLU A 200 -37.13 -2.30 -0.27
C GLU A 200 -36.55 -2.73 -1.62
N ILE A 201 -35.46 -3.50 -1.61
CA ILE A 201 -34.86 -4.06 -2.83
C ILE A 201 -35.88 -4.93 -3.57
N ALA A 202 -36.62 -5.77 -2.88
CA ALA A 202 -37.65 -6.62 -3.44
C ALA A 202 -38.72 -5.80 -4.18
N ILE A 203 -39.18 -4.70 -3.56
CA ILE A 203 -40.14 -3.77 -4.16
C ILE A 203 -39.55 -3.11 -5.43
N ILE A 204 -38.33 -2.59 -5.33
CA ILE A 204 -37.64 -1.90 -6.44
C ILE A 204 -37.42 -2.84 -7.64
N MET A 205 -36.98 -4.07 -7.38
CA MET A 205 -36.67 -5.05 -8.41
C MET A 205 -37.90 -5.83 -8.91
N GLY A 206 -39.08 -5.64 -8.29
CA GLY A 206 -40.33 -6.36 -8.63
C GLY A 206 -40.25 -7.87 -8.35
N ILE A 207 -39.54 -8.28 -7.29
CA ILE A 207 -39.33 -9.68 -6.88
C ILE A 207 -39.66 -9.88 -5.38
N THR A 208 -39.57 -11.12 -4.91
CA THR A 208 -39.79 -11.40 -3.48
C THR A 208 -38.53 -11.14 -2.66
N GLU A 209 -38.68 -10.87 -1.34
CA GLU A 209 -37.53 -10.73 -0.43
C GLU A 209 -36.66 -11.99 -0.37
N SER A 210 -37.27 -13.18 -0.51
CA SER A 210 -36.52 -14.44 -0.58
C SER A 210 -35.64 -14.52 -1.84
N THR A 211 -36.13 -13.98 -2.96
CA THR A 211 -35.35 -13.90 -4.21
C THR A 211 -34.19 -12.93 -4.08
N VAL A 212 -34.36 -11.80 -3.38
CA VAL A 212 -33.26 -10.88 -3.06
C VAL A 212 -32.20 -11.59 -2.21
N LYS A 213 -32.60 -12.30 -1.15
CA LYS A 213 -31.69 -13.09 -0.32
C LYS A 213 -30.93 -14.14 -1.13
N PHE A 214 -31.59 -14.78 -2.10
CA PHE A 214 -30.96 -15.73 -3.01
C PHE A 214 -29.89 -15.06 -3.89
N HIS A 215 -30.19 -13.91 -4.50
CA HIS A 215 -29.21 -13.16 -5.31
C HIS A 215 -28.01 -12.70 -4.48
N ILE A 216 -28.25 -12.15 -3.29
CA ILE A 216 -27.16 -11.74 -2.38
C ILE A 216 -26.36 -12.96 -1.89
N GLY A 217 -26.99 -14.09 -1.61
CA GLY A 217 -26.31 -15.33 -1.27
C GLY A 217 -25.37 -15.83 -2.38
N ASN A 218 -25.84 -15.83 -3.61
CA ASN A 218 -25.03 -16.19 -4.78
C ASN A 218 -23.85 -15.23 -4.97
N LEU A 219 -24.05 -13.93 -4.75
CA LEU A 219 -23.00 -12.92 -4.78
C LEU A 219 -21.91 -13.22 -3.75
N ILE A 220 -22.28 -13.53 -2.50
CA ILE A 220 -21.36 -13.88 -1.42
C ILE A 220 -20.46 -15.05 -1.86
N VAL A 221 -21.04 -16.10 -2.45
CA VAL A 221 -20.32 -17.27 -2.95
C VAL A 221 -19.43 -16.90 -4.14
N LYS A 222 -19.97 -16.19 -5.15
CA LYS A 222 -19.22 -15.85 -6.37
C LYS A 222 -18.07 -14.87 -6.14
N LEU A 223 -18.27 -13.96 -5.17
CA LEU A 223 -17.24 -13.01 -4.73
C LEU A 223 -16.27 -13.63 -3.72
N ASP A 224 -16.51 -14.86 -3.24
CA ASP A 224 -15.70 -15.51 -2.22
C ASP A 224 -15.54 -14.62 -0.97
N VAL A 225 -16.64 -14.26 -0.36
CA VAL A 225 -16.72 -13.40 0.83
C VAL A 225 -17.64 -14.01 1.89
N ILE A 226 -17.60 -13.50 3.12
CA ILE A 226 -18.28 -14.12 4.26
C ILE A 226 -19.71 -13.57 4.53
N ASN A 227 -20.02 -12.37 4.01
CA ASN A 227 -21.32 -11.72 4.22
C ASN A 227 -21.57 -10.60 3.21
N ALA A 228 -22.80 -10.06 3.20
CA ALA A 228 -23.20 -8.99 2.28
C ALA A 228 -22.41 -7.69 2.45
N LYS A 229 -22.04 -7.28 3.66
CA LYS A 229 -21.20 -6.09 3.90
C LYS A 229 -19.81 -6.24 3.26
N HIS A 230 -19.25 -7.43 3.37
CA HIS A 230 -17.97 -7.75 2.74
C HIS A 230 -18.12 -7.83 1.21
N ALA A 231 -19.26 -8.31 0.69
CA ALA A 231 -19.54 -8.29 -0.74
C ALA A 231 -19.62 -6.86 -1.30
N ILE A 232 -20.30 -5.95 -0.58
CA ILE A 232 -20.38 -4.53 -0.93
C ILE A 232 -18.97 -3.93 -0.97
N LYS A 233 -18.18 -4.09 0.09
CA LYS A 233 -16.81 -3.58 0.14
C LYS A 233 -15.99 -4.09 -1.04
N LYS A 234 -16.01 -5.39 -1.29
CA LYS A 234 -15.24 -6.01 -2.40
C LYS A 234 -15.68 -5.50 -3.78
N ALA A 235 -16.98 -5.30 -3.96
CA ALA A 235 -17.51 -4.75 -5.21
C ALA A 235 -17.12 -3.29 -5.42
N THR A 236 -17.07 -2.49 -4.36
CA THR A 236 -16.58 -1.11 -4.40
C THR A 236 -15.09 -1.09 -4.75
N ASP A 237 -14.29 -1.90 -4.08
CA ASP A 237 -12.83 -2.00 -4.33
C ASP A 237 -12.51 -2.48 -5.76
N LEU A 238 -13.41 -3.27 -6.36
CA LEU A 238 -13.32 -3.74 -7.75
C LEU A 238 -14.01 -2.82 -8.76
N HIS A 239 -14.58 -1.69 -8.35
CA HIS A 239 -15.36 -0.80 -9.21
C HIS A 239 -16.52 -1.48 -9.98
N LEU A 240 -17.12 -2.54 -9.38
CA LEU A 240 -18.28 -3.24 -9.95
C LEU A 240 -19.59 -2.47 -9.81
N LEU A 241 -19.61 -1.47 -8.91
CA LEU A 241 -20.75 -0.61 -8.68
C LEU A 241 -20.50 0.71 -9.43
N ASN A 242 -21.02 0.82 -10.64
CA ASN A 242 -21.04 2.07 -11.38
C ASN A 242 -22.11 2.97 -10.75
N PHE A 243 -21.69 3.96 -9.97
CA PHE A 243 -22.55 5.09 -9.57
C PHE A 243 -22.66 6.08 -10.73
N ASN A 244 -23.17 5.63 -11.90
CA ASN A 244 -23.61 6.58 -12.92
C ASN A 244 -24.96 7.11 -12.45
N GLU A 245 -24.95 8.35 -11.96
CA GLU A 245 -26.14 9.19 -11.82
C GLU A 245 -26.83 9.41 -13.18
#